data_c4e74016a4e68351133cc7b729ee6b85
#
_entry.id   c4e74016a4e68351133cc7b729ee6b85
#
_cell.length_a   1.000
_cell.length_b   1.000
_cell.length_c   1.000
_cell.angle_alpha   90.00
_cell.angle_beta   90.00
_cell.angle_gamma   90.00
#
_symmetry.space_group_name_H-M   'P 1'
#
loop_
_entity.id
_entity.type
_entity.pdbx_description
1 polymer ?
#
loop_
_entity_poly.entity_id
_entity_poly.type
_entity_poly.pdbx_seq_one_letter_code
_entity_poly.pdbx_strand_id
1 'polypeptide(L)'
;MKNKGMLVILIIMFIIAVTGGIVGFLESKKNKPNIPDNNNKTGTITYKYFLEDEEVEEMPVNEKTIDENGVEVTNEIYAFARANCSNGIKGDFNKEEWKYIPEKEMEGTCELHFAKAKYEVTITEPQNAKLDENNPKYINREETGTFIIIPNEGYEFSDFICSDNKQAVWNEENNTLVINSITKDVTCKVNFKLKELTVNIKVTNGEGSATKTIIYGESLAEVVTPKDGYENPEIKCSNNQKGIFKENTFSIDKVTNDSDCTITFKKTPPKKYTFKIEIPSLITILNGSTSTDVEEGKDTEITMKVQDGYTMSLDCGDILPSSTEDIDSTTKKYIFKGVKSNISCKASAKISE
;
A
#
# COMPACT_ATOMS: atom_id res chain seq x y z
N MET A 1 -27.95 -32.90 14.19
CA MET A 1 -29.11 -32.50 14.97
C MET A 1 -29.16 -30.99 14.99
N LYS A 2 -29.90 -30.43 14.09
CA LYS A 2 -31.16 -29.67 14.12
C LYS A 2 -31.30 -28.78 15.38
N ASN A 3 -31.25 -27.44 15.23
CA ASN A 3 -32.41 -26.62 15.54
C ASN A 3 -32.33 -25.26 14.86
N LYS A 4 -33.30 -25.01 13.99
CA LYS A 4 -33.68 -23.76 13.38
C LYS A 4 -34.46 -22.96 14.44
N GLY A 5 -33.98 -21.74 14.76
CA GLY A 5 -34.75 -20.72 15.50
C GLY A 5 -35.33 -19.71 14.51
N MET A 6 -36.61 -19.87 14.24
CA MET A 6 -37.43 -18.99 13.41
C MET A 6 -37.83 -17.78 14.26
N LEU A 7 -37.35 -16.57 13.90
CA LEU A 7 -37.74 -15.30 14.50
C LEU A 7 -39.04 -14.83 13.85
N VAL A 8 -40.14 -14.88 14.60
CA VAL A 8 -41.44 -14.35 14.23
C VAL A 8 -41.47 -12.87 14.56
N ILE A 9 -41.56 -12.02 13.51
CA ILE A 9 -41.78 -10.57 13.65
C ILE A 9 -43.30 -10.38 13.82
N LEU A 10 -43.71 -9.95 15.02
CA LEU A 10 -45.06 -9.51 15.34
C LEU A 10 -45.22 -8.06 14.91
N ILE A 11 -45.96 -7.83 13.83
CA ILE A 11 -46.44 -6.49 13.42
C ILE A 11 -47.67 -6.18 14.28
N ILE A 12 -47.56 -5.26 15.21
CA ILE A 12 -48.70 -4.72 15.94
C ILE A 12 -49.16 -3.47 15.19
N MET A 13 -50.26 -3.61 14.46
CA MET A 13 -51.01 -2.45 13.95
C MET A 13 -51.81 -1.83 15.11
N PHE A 14 -51.47 -0.60 15.46
CA PHE A 14 -52.33 0.23 16.31
C PHE A 14 -53.31 0.97 15.40
N ILE A 15 -54.58 0.53 15.42
CA ILE A 15 -55.71 1.30 14.86
C ILE A 15 -56.18 2.24 15.97
N ILE A 16 -55.95 3.53 15.82
CA ILE A 16 -56.59 4.56 16.69
C ILE A 16 -57.79 5.04 15.95
N ALA A 17 -58.95 4.63 16.44
CA ALA A 17 -60.24 5.19 16.01
C ALA A 17 -60.44 6.52 16.73
N VAL A 18 -60.44 7.63 15.99
CA VAL A 18 -60.84 8.93 16.50
C VAL A 18 -62.35 9.06 16.34
N THR A 19 -63.07 8.91 17.43
CA THR A 19 -64.49 9.24 17.49
C THR A 19 -64.66 10.73 17.59
N GLY A 20 -65.44 11.28 16.68
CA GLY A 20 -65.74 12.69 16.59
C GLY A 20 -66.48 13.24 17.80
N GLY A 21 -66.03 14.41 18.22
CA GLY A 21 -66.74 15.27 19.15
C GLY A 21 -67.18 16.55 18.42
N ILE A 22 -68.45 16.67 18.12
CA ILE A 22 -69.08 17.90 17.63
C ILE A 22 -69.18 18.86 18.81
N VAL A 23 -68.46 19.97 18.76
CA VAL A 23 -68.69 21.08 19.71
C VAL A 23 -69.34 22.22 18.94
N GLY A 24 -70.56 22.56 19.35
CA GLY A 24 -71.42 23.53 18.70
C GLY A 24 -70.87 24.98 18.73
N PHE A 25 -71.08 25.64 17.61
CA PHE A 25 -70.91 27.06 17.45
C PHE A 25 -72.08 27.81 18.06
N LEU A 26 -71.83 28.67 19.07
CA LEU A 26 -72.72 29.71 19.51
C LEU A 26 -72.52 30.97 18.64
N GLU A 27 -73.48 31.21 17.77
CA GLU A 27 -73.60 32.51 17.05
C GLU A 27 -73.85 33.65 18.03
N SER A 28 -72.90 34.57 18.13
CA SER A 28 -73.12 35.90 18.69
C SER A 28 -73.35 36.84 17.56
N LYS A 29 -74.62 37.22 17.32
CA LYS A 29 -75.00 38.36 16.46
C LYS A 29 -74.53 39.68 17.11
N LYS A 30 -73.51 40.32 16.50
CA LYS A 30 -73.25 41.75 16.70
C LYS A 30 -73.31 42.53 15.40
N ASN A 31 -74.08 43.59 15.43
CA ASN A 31 -74.40 44.56 14.37
C ASN A 31 -73.22 44.92 13.48
N LYS A 32 -73.40 44.80 12.17
CA LYS A 32 -72.57 45.40 11.15
C LYS A 32 -72.79 46.91 11.11
N PRO A 33 -71.77 47.80 11.08
CA PRO A 33 -71.83 49.08 10.44
C PRO A 33 -71.71 48.93 8.93
N ASN A 34 -72.57 49.61 8.18
CA ASN A 34 -72.50 49.72 6.73
C ASN A 34 -71.19 50.38 6.34
N ILE A 35 -70.28 49.66 5.73
CA ILE A 35 -69.10 50.18 5.04
C ILE A 35 -69.39 49.99 3.55
N PRO A 36 -69.13 51.02 2.71
CA PRO A 36 -69.42 50.98 1.28
C PRO A 36 -68.66 49.87 0.60
N ASP A 37 -69.30 49.19 -0.29
CA ASP A 37 -68.81 48.14 -1.17
C ASP A 37 -67.68 48.70 -2.05
N ASN A 38 -66.43 48.60 -1.57
CA ASN A 38 -65.24 48.75 -2.39
C ASN A 38 -64.88 47.38 -2.91
N ASN A 39 -65.29 47.09 -4.18
CA ASN A 39 -64.89 45.96 -4.97
C ASN A 39 -63.34 45.87 -5.08
N ASN A 40 -62.67 45.51 -4.00
CA ASN A 40 -61.32 44.99 -4.10
C ASN A 40 -61.43 43.50 -4.34
N LYS A 41 -61.33 43.10 -5.63
CA LYS A 41 -60.95 41.73 -5.99
C LYS A 41 -59.61 41.45 -5.34
N THR A 42 -59.62 40.79 -4.21
CA THR A 42 -58.41 40.17 -3.66
C THR A 42 -58.02 39.09 -4.64
N GLY A 43 -56.97 39.30 -5.36
CA GLY A 43 -56.43 38.31 -6.30
C GLY A 43 -56.09 37.04 -5.56
N THR A 44 -56.57 35.92 -6.04
CA THR A 44 -56.26 34.61 -5.46
C THR A 44 -55.09 33.99 -6.21
N ILE A 45 -54.00 33.70 -5.48
CA ILE A 45 -52.88 32.96 -6.04
C ILE A 45 -53.11 31.48 -5.78
N THR A 46 -53.07 30.67 -6.85
CA THR A 46 -53.05 29.21 -6.77
C THR A 46 -51.62 28.74 -6.75
N TYR A 47 -51.23 27.93 -5.75
CA TYR A 47 -49.91 27.37 -5.65
C TYR A 47 -49.90 25.94 -6.17
N LYS A 48 -48.89 25.60 -6.96
CA LYS A 48 -48.49 24.24 -7.35
C LYS A 48 -47.10 23.96 -6.79
N TYR A 49 -46.90 22.76 -6.35
CA TYR A 49 -45.64 22.35 -5.71
C TYR A 49 -44.90 21.31 -6.53
N PHE A 50 -43.59 21.44 -6.62
CA PHE A 50 -42.73 20.53 -7.34
C PHE A 50 -41.57 20.13 -6.45
N LEU A 51 -41.31 18.81 -6.38
CA LEU A 51 -40.15 18.27 -5.73
C LEU A 51 -39.25 17.63 -6.82
N GLU A 52 -38.05 18.17 -6.98
CA GLU A 52 -37.09 17.74 -8.03
C GLU A 52 -37.74 17.72 -9.44
N ASP A 53 -38.52 18.79 -9.70
CA ASP A 53 -39.29 19.02 -10.94
C ASP A 53 -40.48 18.07 -11.19
N GLU A 54 -40.84 17.22 -10.25
CA GLU A 54 -42.09 16.43 -10.27
C GLU A 54 -43.19 17.12 -9.46
N GLU A 55 -44.42 17.28 -10.05
CA GLU A 55 -45.56 17.92 -9.36
C GLU A 55 -46.03 17.02 -8.19
N VAL A 56 -46.17 17.61 -7.01
CA VAL A 56 -46.63 16.95 -5.77
C VAL A 56 -47.91 17.61 -5.25
N GLU A 57 -48.79 16.85 -4.61
CA GLU A 57 -50.10 17.36 -4.14
C GLU A 57 -49.96 18.36 -3.02
N GLU A 58 -48.96 18.19 -2.16
CA GLU A 58 -48.75 19.06 -0.98
C GLU A 58 -47.35 19.69 -1.03
N MET A 59 -47.23 20.86 -0.38
CA MET A 59 -45.92 21.52 -0.25
C MET A 59 -44.98 20.67 0.59
N PRO A 60 -43.76 20.34 0.08
CA PRO A 60 -42.73 19.70 0.88
C PRO A 60 -42.38 20.54 2.11
N VAL A 61 -42.46 19.99 3.30
CA VAL A 61 -42.20 20.70 4.55
C VAL A 61 -41.08 20.03 5.34
N ASN A 62 -40.32 20.84 6.06
CA ASN A 62 -39.27 20.40 6.96
C ASN A 62 -39.89 20.00 8.31
N GLU A 63 -39.39 18.91 8.87
CA GLU A 63 -39.84 18.44 10.18
C GLU A 63 -39.23 19.28 11.30
N LYS A 64 -40.02 19.52 12.35
CA LYS A 64 -39.53 20.09 13.59
C LYS A 64 -39.44 19.00 14.66
N THR A 65 -38.31 18.92 15.28
CA THR A 65 -38.03 17.97 16.35
C THR A 65 -37.50 18.71 17.59
N ILE A 66 -37.54 18.05 18.74
CA ILE A 66 -36.91 18.57 19.96
C ILE A 66 -35.61 17.79 20.15
N ASP A 67 -34.50 18.52 20.31
CA ASP A 67 -33.20 17.94 20.56
C ASP A 67 -33.07 17.40 22.01
N GLU A 68 -31.94 16.79 22.33
CA GLU A 68 -31.63 16.26 23.65
C GLU A 68 -31.62 17.31 24.78
N ASN A 69 -31.52 18.59 24.45
CA ASN A 69 -31.55 19.72 25.38
C ASN A 69 -32.95 20.37 25.50
N GLY A 70 -33.95 19.81 24.81
CA GLY A 70 -35.31 20.31 24.83
C GLY A 70 -35.55 21.50 23.92
N VAL A 71 -34.64 21.78 22.98
CA VAL A 71 -34.74 22.89 22.02
C VAL A 71 -35.39 22.41 20.72
N GLU A 72 -36.35 23.19 20.18
CA GLU A 72 -36.93 22.91 18.88
C GLU A 72 -35.88 23.17 17.78
N VAL A 73 -35.61 22.15 17.00
CA VAL A 73 -34.71 22.20 15.85
C VAL A 73 -35.45 21.81 14.58
N THR A 74 -35.23 22.54 13.49
CA THR A 74 -35.80 22.24 12.19
C THR A 74 -34.88 21.24 11.49
N ASN A 75 -35.41 20.07 11.16
CA ASN A 75 -34.73 19.06 10.38
C ASN A 75 -34.90 19.40 8.90
N GLU A 76 -33.89 20.02 8.31
CA GLU A 76 -33.91 20.49 6.90
C GLU A 76 -33.88 19.29 5.94
N ILE A 77 -35.08 18.85 5.51
CA ILE A 77 -35.26 17.78 4.52
C ILE A 77 -35.24 18.34 3.11
N TYR A 78 -35.87 19.51 2.96
CA TYR A 78 -36.07 20.16 1.67
C TYR A 78 -35.53 21.60 1.68
N ALA A 79 -35.11 22.08 0.53
CA ALA A 79 -34.73 23.44 0.27
C ALA A 79 -35.64 24.02 -0.81
N PHE A 80 -36.11 25.27 -0.64
CA PHE A 80 -36.77 26.02 -1.69
C PHE A 80 -35.73 26.34 -2.78
N ALA A 81 -36.05 26.01 -4.04
CA ALA A 81 -35.15 26.21 -5.17
C ALA A 81 -35.53 27.46 -5.98
N ARG A 82 -36.79 27.59 -6.40
CA ARG A 82 -37.28 28.70 -7.21
C ARG A 82 -38.82 28.81 -7.20
N ALA A 83 -39.33 29.94 -7.61
CA ALA A 83 -40.73 30.13 -7.93
C ALA A 83 -40.87 30.56 -9.40
N ASN A 84 -41.82 29.98 -10.11
CA ASN A 84 -42.24 30.37 -11.46
C ASN A 84 -43.71 30.81 -11.40
N CYS A 85 -43.96 32.11 -11.45
CA CYS A 85 -45.32 32.63 -11.30
C CYS A 85 -45.86 33.25 -12.60
N SER A 86 -47.15 33.05 -12.88
CA SER A 86 -47.83 33.69 -13.97
C SER A 86 -48.10 35.15 -13.67
N ASN A 87 -48.54 35.92 -14.66
CA ASN A 87 -48.99 37.31 -14.54
C ASN A 87 -47.97 38.28 -13.91
N GLY A 88 -46.66 37.95 -13.93
CA GLY A 88 -45.64 38.79 -13.36
C GLY A 88 -45.65 38.88 -11.83
N ILE A 89 -46.24 37.91 -11.13
CA ILE A 89 -46.21 37.80 -9.67
C ILE A 89 -44.75 37.59 -9.26
N LYS A 90 -44.29 38.45 -8.34
CA LYS A 90 -42.98 38.37 -7.69
C LYS A 90 -43.16 38.17 -6.20
N GLY A 91 -42.19 37.58 -5.55
CA GLY A 91 -42.20 37.39 -4.11
C GLY A 91 -40.98 36.60 -3.66
N ASP A 92 -40.84 36.47 -2.35
CA ASP A 92 -39.76 35.77 -1.70
C ASP A 92 -40.27 34.57 -0.91
N PHE A 93 -39.44 33.54 -0.77
CA PHE A 93 -39.73 32.41 0.09
C PHE A 93 -39.18 32.66 1.49
N ASN A 94 -40.10 32.79 2.47
CA ASN A 94 -39.73 32.88 3.88
C ASN A 94 -39.42 31.48 4.43
N LYS A 95 -38.16 31.22 4.71
CA LYS A 95 -37.66 29.91 5.22
C LYS A 95 -38.11 29.65 6.65
N GLU A 96 -38.28 30.69 7.48
CA GLU A 96 -38.70 30.54 8.88
C GLU A 96 -40.17 30.13 8.98
N GLU A 97 -41.03 30.80 8.19
CA GLU A 97 -42.46 30.49 8.14
C GLU A 97 -42.79 29.39 7.10
N TRP A 98 -41.80 28.96 6.33
CA TRP A 98 -41.91 27.97 5.26
C TRP A 98 -43.03 28.25 4.28
N LYS A 99 -43.08 29.48 3.80
CA LYS A 99 -44.12 29.97 2.86
C LYS A 99 -43.59 30.94 1.83
N TYR A 100 -44.23 30.98 0.66
CA TYR A 100 -43.98 32.02 -0.34
C TYR A 100 -44.79 33.27 0.00
N ILE A 101 -44.14 34.44 -0.02
CA ILE A 101 -44.76 35.74 0.28
C ILE A 101 -44.70 36.55 -1.00
N PRO A 102 -45.86 36.76 -1.69
CA PRO A 102 -45.91 37.62 -2.87
C PRO A 102 -45.76 39.09 -2.48
N GLU A 103 -45.06 39.85 -3.31
CA GLU A 103 -44.91 41.32 -3.12
C GLU A 103 -46.23 42.07 -3.20
N LYS A 104 -47.18 41.56 -3.98
CA LYS A 104 -48.50 42.13 -4.19
C LYS A 104 -49.57 41.04 -4.29
N GLU A 105 -50.78 41.35 -3.86
CA GLU A 105 -51.95 40.52 -4.10
C GLU A 105 -52.36 40.59 -5.58
N MET A 106 -52.20 39.49 -6.28
CA MET A 106 -52.48 39.34 -7.70
C MET A 106 -53.17 38.00 -7.96
N GLU A 107 -53.96 37.91 -9.02
CA GLU A 107 -54.55 36.64 -9.43
C GLU A 107 -53.58 35.87 -10.38
N GLY A 108 -53.32 34.63 -10.07
CA GLY A 108 -52.43 33.81 -10.89
C GLY A 108 -52.06 32.48 -10.29
N THR A 109 -51.13 31.82 -10.93
CA THR A 109 -50.55 30.52 -10.47
C THR A 109 -49.07 30.71 -10.22
N CYS A 110 -48.60 30.20 -9.07
CA CYS A 110 -47.17 30.12 -8.76
C CYS A 110 -46.77 28.65 -8.61
N GLU A 111 -45.79 28.21 -9.39
CA GLU A 111 -45.12 26.93 -9.26
C GLU A 111 -43.93 27.10 -8.31
N LEU A 112 -44.01 26.46 -7.17
CA LEU A 112 -42.97 26.50 -6.16
C LEU A 112 -42.15 25.18 -6.25
N HIS A 113 -40.88 25.31 -6.59
CA HIS A 113 -39.98 24.20 -6.77
C HIS A 113 -39.08 24.01 -5.52
N PHE A 114 -39.02 22.79 -5.07
CA PHE A 114 -38.20 22.34 -3.94
C PHE A 114 -37.21 21.25 -4.40
N ALA A 115 -36.10 21.12 -3.70
CA ALA A 115 -35.14 20.09 -3.86
C ALA A 115 -34.81 19.48 -2.52
N LYS A 116 -34.19 18.28 -2.49
CA LYS A 116 -33.62 17.75 -1.26
C LYS A 116 -32.57 18.73 -0.71
N ALA A 117 -32.51 18.86 0.61
CA ALA A 117 -31.45 19.63 1.24
C ALA A 117 -30.08 19.07 0.90
N LYS A 118 -29.09 19.95 0.76
CA LYS A 118 -27.69 19.58 0.49
C LYS A 118 -26.85 20.00 1.67
N TYR A 119 -25.91 19.12 2.02
CA TYR A 119 -24.98 19.34 3.11
C TYR A 119 -23.56 19.44 2.59
N GLU A 120 -22.80 20.34 3.20
CA GLU A 120 -21.39 20.52 2.87
C GLU A 120 -20.57 19.42 3.54
N VAL A 121 -19.71 18.76 2.75
CA VAL A 121 -18.72 17.82 3.28
C VAL A 121 -17.33 18.41 3.05
N THR A 122 -16.67 18.72 4.14
CA THR A 122 -15.31 19.26 4.13
C THR A 122 -14.32 18.19 4.57
N ILE A 123 -13.43 17.76 3.66
CA ILE A 123 -12.26 16.97 4.02
C ILE A 123 -11.10 17.96 4.26
N THR A 124 -10.62 18.02 5.50
CA THR A 124 -9.45 18.84 5.83
C THR A 124 -8.25 18.36 5.03
N GLU A 125 -7.50 19.30 4.41
CA GLU A 125 -6.31 18.98 3.61
C GLU A 125 -5.41 17.98 4.35
N PRO A 126 -5.25 16.74 3.87
CA PRO A 126 -4.50 15.73 4.58
C PRO A 126 -3.00 15.97 4.44
N GLN A 127 -2.25 15.74 5.50
CA GLN A 127 -0.80 15.63 5.41
C GLN A 127 -0.43 14.29 4.76
N ASN A 128 0.56 14.30 3.86
CA ASN A 128 1.08 13.10 3.19
C ASN A 128 0.08 12.39 2.24
N ALA A 129 -0.92 13.13 1.77
CA ALA A 129 -1.85 12.69 0.73
C ALA A 129 -2.38 13.90 -0.03
N LYS A 130 -3.13 13.67 -1.10
CA LYS A 130 -3.80 14.70 -1.91
C LYS A 130 -5.27 14.37 -2.05
N LEU A 131 -6.11 15.40 -1.99
CA LEU A 131 -7.52 15.28 -2.35
C LEU A 131 -7.66 15.27 -3.87
N ASP A 132 -8.56 14.45 -4.39
CA ASP A 132 -8.96 14.53 -5.80
C ASP A 132 -9.78 15.80 -6.02
N GLU A 133 -9.51 16.52 -7.10
CA GLU A 133 -10.18 17.80 -7.44
C GLU A 133 -11.67 17.61 -7.78
N ASN A 134 -12.07 16.40 -8.13
CA ASN A 134 -13.45 16.05 -8.47
C ASN A 134 -14.28 15.59 -7.26
N ASN A 135 -13.71 15.60 -6.06
CA ASN A 135 -14.48 15.28 -4.86
C ASN A 135 -15.68 16.23 -4.72
N PRO A 136 -16.89 15.70 -4.46
CA PRO A 136 -18.08 16.54 -4.32
C PRO A 136 -17.99 17.40 -3.06
N LYS A 137 -18.37 18.65 -3.16
CA LYS A 137 -18.45 19.56 -2.00
C LYS A 137 -19.79 19.45 -1.26
N TYR A 138 -20.85 19.18 -1.99
CA TYR A 138 -22.21 19.09 -1.48
C TYR A 138 -22.83 17.75 -1.84
N ILE A 139 -23.48 17.13 -0.87
CA ILE A 139 -24.20 15.86 -1.04
C ILE A 139 -25.64 16.06 -0.66
N ASN A 140 -26.58 15.52 -1.43
CA ASN A 140 -27.99 15.59 -1.09
C ASN A 140 -28.25 14.80 0.21
N ARG A 141 -29.27 15.24 0.95
CA ARG A 141 -29.72 14.56 2.15
C ARG A 141 -29.93 13.07 1.93
N GLU A 142 -29.43 12.26 2.88
CA GLU A 142 -29.53 10.79 2.90
C GLU A 142 -28.76 10.08 1.79
N GLU A 143 -28.09 10.80 0.91
CA GLU A 143 -27.19 10.18 -0.06
C GLU A 143 -25.82 9.88 0.53
N THR A 144 -25.08 9.05 -0.18
CA THR A 144 -23.71 8.66 0.16
C THR A 144 -22.71 9.54 -0.57
N GLY A 145 -21.79 10.15 0.18
CA GLY A 145 -20.63 10.85 -0.36
C GLY A 145 -19.43 9.90 -0.45
N THR A 146 -18.72 9.92 -1.58
CA THR A 146 -17.46 9.20 -1.78
C THR A 146 -16.36 10.19 -2.11
N PHE A 147 -15.27 10.15 -1.35
CA PHE A 147 -14.18 11.12 -1.43
C PHE A 147 -12.86 10.39 -1.68
N ILE A 148 -12.23 10.66 -2.80
CA ILE A 148 -10.94 10.07 -3.20
C ILE A 148 -9.81 10.85 -2.53
N ILE A 149 -8.93 10.14 -1.83
CA ILE A 149 -7.78 10.71 -1.11
C ILE A 149 -6.55 9.88 -1.44
N ILE A 150 -5.64 10.43 -2.24
CA ILE A 150 -4.51 9.71 -2.80
C ILE A 150 -3.29 9.85 -1.87
N PRO A 151 -2.85 8.76 -1.20
CA PRO A 151 -1.65 8.81 -0.36
C PRO A 151 -0.41 9.18 -1.19
N ASN A 152 0.50 9.95 -0.62
CA ASN A 152 1.82 10.15 -1.19
C ASN A 152 2.63 8.85 -1.20
N GLU A 153 3.65 8.78 -2.04
CA GLU A 153 4.53 7.61 -2.12
C GLU A 153 5.12 7.26 -0.74
N GLY A 154 5.00 5.99 -0.37
CA GLY A 154 5.48 5.47 0.91
C GLY A 154 4.53 5.66 2.09
N TYR A 155 3.38 6.27 1.88
CA TYR A 155 2.36 6.43 2.92
C TYR A 155 1.18 5.49 2.72
N GLU A 156 0.51 5.15 3.81
CA GLU A 156 -0.72 4.37 3.86
C GLU A 156 -1.72 5.04 4.81
N PHE A 157 -2.97 4.67 4.68
CA PHE A 157 -4.01 5.11 5.60
C PHE A 157 -3.70 4.70 7.04
N SER A 158 -3.94 5.60 7.99
CA SER A 158 -3.81 5.33 9.42
C SER A 158 -5.17 5.30 10.11
N ASP A 159 -5.86 6.42 10.07
CA ASP A 159 -7.17 6.61 10.68
C ASP A 159 -7.89 7.82 10.10
N PHE A 160 -9.16 8.01 10.48
CA PHE A 160 -9.89 9.24 10.21
C PHE A 160 -10.75 9.64 11.42
N ILE A 161 -11.06 10.93 11.50
CA ILE A 161 -11.99 11.50 12.46
C ILE A 161 -12.94 12.41 11.70
N CYS A 162 -14.26 12.14 11.80
CA CYS A 162 -15.31 13.00 11.26
C CYS A 162 -16.16 13.58 12.38
N SER A 163 -16.75 14.75 12.16
CA SER A 163 -17.72 15.35 13.09
C SER A 163 -18.95 14.46 13.29
N ASP A 164 -19.21 13.55 12.34
CA ASP A 164 -20.18 12.47 12.44
C ASP A 164 -19.54 11.14 12.03
N ASN A 165 -18.92 10.43 12.98
CA ASN A 165 -18.17 9.20 12.74
C ASN A 165 -19.03 7.97 12.49
N LYS A 166 -20.34 8.01 12.78
CA LYS A 166 -21.18 6.80 12.81
C LYS A 166 -21.40 6.17 11.43
N GLN A 167 -21.16 6.92 10.37
CA GLN A 167 -21.49 6.50 9.00
C GLN A 167 -20.32 6.58 8.02
N ALA A 168 -19.13 6.95 8.50
CA ALA A 168 -17.94 7.05 7.67
C ALA A 168 -17.13 5.73 7.68
N VAL A 169 -16.64 5.31 6.51
CA VAL A 169 -15.82 4.10 6.33
C VAL A 169 -14.71 4.41 5.34
N TRP A 170 -13.48 3.96 5.66
CA TRP A 170 -12.37 3.99 4.72
C TRP A 170 -12.35 2.73 3.88
N ASN A 171 -12.18 2.88 2.56
CA ASN A 171 -11.98 1.78 1.61
C ASN A 171 -10.52 1.83 1.10
N GLU A 172 -9.72 0.85 1.52
CA GLU A 172 -8.29 0.76 1.18
C GLU A 172 -8.05 0.43 -0.30
N GLU A 173 -8.93 -0.34 -0.94
CA GLU A 173 -8.74 -0.75 -2.34
C GLU A 173 -8.77 0.44 -3.30
N ASN A 174 -9.61 1.43 -3.00
CA ASN A 174 -9.83 2.59 -3.86
C ASN A 174 -9.29 3.90 -3.27
N ASN A 175 -8.71 3.87 -2.07
CA ASN A 175 -8.30 5.06 -1.31
C ASN A 175 -9.44 6.07 -1.16
N THR A 176 -10.61 5.62 -0.73
CA THR A 176 -11.79 6.46 -0.59
C THR A 176 -12.34 6.50 0.82
N LEU A 177 -12.73 7.68 1.27
CA LEU A 177 -13.59 7.87 2.42
C LEU A 177 -15.04 7.88 1.95
N VAL A 178 -15.84 6.93 2.43
CA VAL A 178 -17.28 6.82 2.13
C VAL A 178 -18.07 7.27 3.35
N ILE A 179 -18.99 8.20 3.18
CA ILE A 179 -19.87 8.72 4.24
C ILE A 179 -21.31 8.46 3.81
N ASN A 180 -22.00 7.60 4.55
CA ASN A 180 -23.37 7.18 4.23
C ASN A 180 -24.42 8.10 4.89
N SER A 181 -25.59 8.23 4.24
CA SER A 181 -26.78 8.91 4.78
C SER A 181 -26.48 10.27 5.42
N ILE A 182 -25.90 11.18 4.66
CA ILE A 182 -25.52 12.51 5.14
C ILE A 182 -26.80 13.32 5.44
N THR A 183 -26.94 13.75 6.70
CA THR A 183 -28.11 14.50 7.18
C THR A 183 -27.78 15.88 7.78
N LYS A 184 -26.50 16.26 7.78
CA LYS A 184 -25.96 17.53 8.24
C LYS A 184 -24.59 17.76 7.65
N ASP A 185 -24.06 18.97 7.80
CA ASP A 185 -22.67 19.26 7.40
C ASP A 185 -21.68 18.38 8.15
N VAL A 186 -20.69 17.85 7.42
CA VAL A 186 -19.68 16.92 7.95
C VAL A 186 -18.29 17.47 7.65
N THR A 187 -17.46 17.50 8.67
CA THR A 187 -16.02 17.78 8.52
C THR A 187 -15.23 16.56 8.92
N CYS A 188 -14.35 16.10 8.03
CA CYS A 188 -13.47 14.94 8.27
C CYS A 188 -12.00 15.34 8.17
N LYS A 189 -11.18 14.72 9.01
CA LYS A 189 -9.73 14.70 8.93
C LYS A 189 -9.29 13.26 8.70
N VAL A 190 -8.48 13.02 7.67
CA VAL A 190 -7.91 11.70 7.35
C VAL A 190 -6.40 11.76 7.56
N ASN A 191 -5.86 10.78 8.28
CA ASN A 191 -4.46 10.70 8.64
C ASN A 191 -3.77 9.57 7.89
N PHE A 192 -2.51 9.82 7.52
CA PHE A 192 -1.64 8.85 6.83
C PHE A 192 -0.34 8.70 7.59
N LYS A 193 0.20 7.48 7.62
CA LYS A 193 1.49 7.13 8.23
C LYS A 193 2.41 6.51 7.18
N LEU A 194 3.71 6.49 7.45
CA LEU A 194 4.66 5.73 6.64
C LEU A 194 4.34 4.23 6.69
N LYS A 195 4.49 3.56 5.56
CA LYS A 195 4.31 2.11 5.45
C LYS A 195 5.37 1.37 6.27
N GLU A 196 4.95 0.28 6.87
CA GLU A 196 5.85 -0.73 7.41
C GLU A 196 6.08 -1.82 6.36
N LEU A 197 7.34 -2.06 6.01
CA LEU A 197 7.76 -2.98 4.96
C LEU A 197 8.49 -4.18 5.55
N THR A 198 8.27 -5.36 4.99
CA THR A 198 8.90 -6.60 5.42
C THR A 198 10.04 -6.98 4.48
N VAL A 199 11.23 -7.18 5.05
CA VAL A 199 12.39 -7.70 4.32
C VAL A 199 12.77 -9.06 4.88
N ASN A 200 12.65 -10.11 4.06
CA ASN A 200 13.05 -11.45 4.37
C ASN A 200 14.47 -11.71 3.85
N ILE A 201 15.38 -12.05 4.71
CA ILE A 201 16.78 -12.35 4.40
C ILE A 201 17.00 -13.86 4.52
N LYS A 202 17.31 -14.52 3.42
CA LYS A 202 17.67 -15.93 3.37
C LYS A 202 19.14 -16.08 3.02
N VAL A 203 19.89 -16.74 3.90
CA VAL A 203 21.32 -16.98 3.72
C VAL A 203 21.57 -18.45 3.39
N THR A 204 22.37 -18.69 2.35
CA THR A 204 22.79 -20.02 1.91
C THR A 204 24.32 -20.13 2.02
N ASN A 205 24.83 -21.23 2.60
CA ASN A 205 26.24 -21.44 2.90
C ASN A 205 26.82 -20.39 3.88
N GLY A 206 25.96 -19.88 4.77
CA GLY A 206 26.29 -18.90 5.80
C GLY A 206 25.21 -18.87 6.87
N GLU A 207 25.30 -17.90 7.77
CA GLU A 207 24.38 -17.65 8.87
C GLU A 207 23.90 -16.20 8.83
N GLY A 208 22.75 -15.90 9.50
CA GLY A 208 22.18 -14.54 9.55
C GLY A 208 20.87 -14.40 8.77
N SER A 209 20.13 -15.51 8.50
CA SER A 209 18.79 -15.43 7.94
C SER A 209 17.84 -14.75 8.96
N ALA A 210 17.03 -13.78 8.50
CA ALA A 210 16.16 -13.00 9.35
C ALA A 210 14.96 -12.46 8.55
N THR A 211 13.89 -12.11 9.28
CA THR A 211 12.77 -11.28 8.77
C THR A 211 12.75 -9.98 9.57
N LYS A 212 12.73 -8.86 8.89
CA LYS A 212 12.74 -7.53 9.49
C LYS A 212 11.57 -6.69 9.00
N THR A 213 11.01 -5.91 9.91
CA THR A 213 10.04 -4.85 9.59
C THR A 213 10.77 -3.51 9.63
N ILE A 214 10.67 -2.76 8.54
CA ILE A 214 11.40 -1.51 8.32
C ILE A 214 10.39 -0.44 7.86
N ILE A 215 10.51 0.76 8.38
CA ILE A 215 9.71 1.90 7.93
C ILE A 215 10.15 2.31 6.51
N TYR A 216 9.19 2.62 5.64
CA TYR A 216 9.48 3.07 4.27
C TYR A 216 10.54 4.17 4.24
N GLY A 217 11.56 3.95 3.45
CA GLY A 217 12.66 4.90 3.26
C GLY A 217 13.82 4.78 4.22
N GLU A 218 13.69 3.98 5.29
CA GLU A 218 14.79 3.69 6.21
C GLU A 218 15.76 2.66 5.61
N SER A 219 16.95 2.58 6.20
CA SER A 219 17.97 1.61 5.83
C SER A 219 17.84 0.34 6.66
N LEU A 220 18.31 -0.77 6.10
CA LEU A 220 18.46 -2.06 6.77
C LEU A 220 19.94 -2.43 6.83
N ALA A 221 20.41 -2.94 7.97
CA ALA A 221 21.72 -3.55 8.12
C ALA A 221 21.62 -4.80 8.99
N GLU A 222 22.13 -5.94 8.50
CA GLU A 222 22.13 -7.23 9.19
C GLU A 222 23.49 -7.92 9.07
N VAL A 223 23.91 -8.55 10.16
CA VAL A 223 25.14 -9.35 10.18
C VAL A 223 24.88 -10.69 9.49
N VAL A 224 25.70 -10.99 8.49
CA VAL A 224 25.62 -12.22 7.70
C VAL A 224 27.02 -12.81 7.59
N THR A 225 27.23 -14.01 8.10
CA THR A 225 28.55 -14.64 8.16
C THR A 225 28.63 -15.83 7.22
N PRO A 226 29.66 -15.93 6.35
CA PRO A 226 29.87 -17.12 5.54
C PRO A 226 30.29 -18.31 6.42
N LYS A 227 29.95 -19.53 5.99
CA LYS A 227 30.53 -20.75 6.55
C LYS A 227 32.00 -20.91 6.13
N ASP A 228 32.76 -21.65 6.90
CA ASP A 228 34.16 -21.98 6.57
C ASP A 228 34.28 -22.54 5.16
N GLY A 229 35.20 -22.01 4.40
CA GLY A 229 35.45 -22.42 2.99
C GLY A 229 34.44 -21.80 1.99
N TYR A 230 33.69 -20.78 2.40
CA TYR A 230 32.79 -20.00 1.52
C TYR A 230 33.08 -18.51 1.62
N GLU A 231 32.91 -17.81 0.52
CA GLU A 231 33.16 -16.37 0.40
C GLU A 231 32.35 -15.76 -0.76
N ASN A 232 32.50 -14.46 -0.99
CA ASN A 232 31.98 -13.74 -2.18
C ASN A 232 30.51 -14.06 -2.48
N PRO A 233 29.55 -13.50 -1.73
CA PRO A 233 28.16 -13.81 -1.90
C PRO A 233 27.58 -13.26 -3.21
N GLU A 234 26.67 -14.01 -3.80
CA GLU A 234 25.73 -13.53 -4.79
C GLU A 234 24.46 -13.08 -4.04
N ILE A 235 24.00 -11.84 -4.32
CA ILE A 235 22.85 -11.24 -3.68
C ILE A 235 21.75 -11.04 -4.72
N LYS A 236 20.54 -11.51 -4.40
CA LYS A 236 19.34 -11.30 -5.22
C LYS A 236 18.20 -10.87 -4.30
N CYS A 237 17.68 -9.67 -4.53
CA CYS A 237 16.48 -9.19 -3.86
C CYS A 237 15.33 -9.03 -4.88
N SER A 238 14.09 -9.29 -4.45
CA SER A 238 12.89 -9.03 -5.22
C SER A 238 12.59 -7.51 -5.26
N ASN A 239 11.59 -7.13 -6.07
CA ASN A 239 11.03 -5.77 -6.13
C ASN A 239 12.06 -4.65 -6.33
N ASN A 240 13.11 -4.93 -7.14
CA ASN A 240 14.18 -3.97 -7.48
C ASN A 240 14.98 -3.43 -6.29
N GLN A 241 14.90 -4.05 -5.11
CA GLN A 241 15.75 -3.68 -3.98
C GLN A 241 17.21 -4.04 -4.24
N LYS A 242 18.12 -3.13 -3.90
CA LYS A 242 19.56 -3.34 -4.05
C LYS A 242 20.18 -3.63 -2.70
N GLY A 243 20.60 -4.88 -2.51
CA GLY A 243 21.39 -5.29 -1.34
C GLY A 243 22.88 -5.13 -1.61
N ILE A 244 23.63 -4.74 -0.61
CA ILE A 244 25.08 -4.62 -0.60
C ILE A 244 25.62 -5.50 0.52
N PHE A 245 26.76 -6.18 0.29
CA PHE A 245 27.47 -6.95 1.31
C PHE A 245 28.87 -6.40 1.48
N LYS A 246 29.21 -6.02 2.69
CA LYS A 246 30.53 -5.54 3.06
C LYS A 246 30.85 -5.90 4.51
N GLU A 247 32.06 -6.40 4.79
CA GLU A 247 32.53 -6.65 6.16
C GLU A 247 31.53 -7.46 7.01
N ASN A 248 31.03 -8.57 6.45
CA ASN A 248 30.02 -9.44 7.07
C ASN A 248 28.68 -8.72 7.38
N THR A 249 28.41 -7.63 6.73
CA THR A 249 27.15 -6.90 6.87
C THR A 249 26.43 -6.87 5.51
N PHE A 250 25.21 -7.38 5.49
CA PHE A 250 24.26 -7.15 4.42
C PHE A 250 23.49 -5.87 4.71
N SER A 251 23.37 -4.97 3.74
CA SER A 251 22.65 -3.72 3.91
C SER A 251 21.80 -3.35 2.69
N ILE A 252 20.74 -2.59 2.94
CA ILE A 252 19.92 -1.90 1.95
C ILE A 252 19.85 -0.45 2.38
N ASP A 253 20.30 0.48 1.54
CA ASP A 253 20.37 1.90 1.93
C ASP A 253 18.99 2.54 2.12
N LYS A 254 18.01 2.15 1.32
CA LYS A 254 16.63 2.65 1.37
C LYS A 254 15.65 1.53 1.02
N VAL A 255 14.86 1.10 2.00
CA VAL A 255 13.80 0.10 1.79
C VAL A 255 12.55 0.81 1.29
N THR A 256 12.06 0.43 0.11
CA THR A 256 10.89 1.06 -0.52
C THR A 256 9.78 0.08 -0.86
N ASN A 257 10.05 -1.23 -0.74
CA ASN A 257 9.08 -2.29 -1.00
C ASN A 257 9.36 -3.49 -0.09
N ASP A 258 8.33 -4.29 0.16
CA ASP A 258 8.51 -5.65 0.68
C ASP A 258 9.46 -6.41 -0.22
N SER A 259 10.38 -7.17 0.38
CA SER A 259 11.44 -7.82 -0.39
C SER A 259 11.88 -9.14 0.20
N ASP A 260 12.13 -10.10 -0.69
CA ASP A 260 12.81 -11.35 -0.39
C ASP A 260 14.23 -11.25 -0.93
N CYS A 261 15.23 -11.20 -0.04
CA CYS A 261 16.64 -11.17 -0.37
C CYS A 261 17.30 -12.53 -0.12
N THR A 262 17.94 -13.09 -1.14
CA THR A 262 18.73 -14.29 -1.02
C THR A 262 20.20 -13.95 -1.14
N ILE A 263 21.01 -14.39 -0.16
CA ILE A 263 22.45 -14.20 -0.09
C ILE A 263 23.08 -15.59 -0.16
N THR A 264 23.80 -15.89 -1.25
CA THR A 264 24.40 -17.20 -1.47
C THR A 264 25.91 -17.06 -1.53
N PHE A 265 26.61 -17.54 -0.51
CA PHE A 265 28.07 -17.58 -0.50
C PHE A 265 28.57 -18.67 -1.41
N LYS A 266 29.63 -18.39 -2.19
CA LYS A 266 30.28 -19.29 -3.12
C LYS A 266 31.42 -20.00 -2.41
N LYS A 267 31.65 -21.25 -2.77
CA LYS A 267 32.80 -22.02 -2.24
C LYS A 267 34.08 -21.30 -2.62
N THR A 268 34.96 -21.11 -1.63
CA THR A 268 36.28 -20.52 -1.86
C THR A 268 37.06 -21.43 -2.81
N PRO A 269 37.58 -20.92 -3.91
CA PRO A 269 38.43 -21.74 -4.81
C PRO A 269 39.62 -22.30 -4.05
N PRO A 270 39.99 -23.55 -4.28
CA PRO A 270 41.19 -24.13 -3.64
C PRO A 270 42.40 -23.28 -4.00
N LYS A 271 43.23 -23.01 -2.99
CA LYS A 271 44.52 -22.34 -3.20
C LYS A 271 45.37 -23.20 -4.12
N LYS A 272 46.09 -22.55 -5.05
CA LYS A 272 46.98 -23.24 -5.99
C LYS A 272 48.41 -22.86 -5.75
N TYR A 273 49.29 -23.82 -5.95
CA TYR A 273 50.72 -23.65 -5.91
C TYR A 273 51.31 -24.06 -7.25
N THR A 274 52.33 -23.33 -7.71
CA THR A 274 53.00 -23.62 -8.97
C THR A 274 54.09 -24.62 -8.74
N PHE A 275 54.04 -25.78 -9.45
CA PHE A 275 55.15 -26.69 -9.63
C PHE A 275 55.89 -26.28 -10.91
N LYS A 276 57.18 -26.00 -10.80
CA LYS A 276 58.05 -25.63 -11.94
C LYS A 276 59.33 -26.45 -11.95
N ILE A 277 59.75 -26.89 -13.11
CA ILE A 277 61.00 -27.59 -13.29
C ILE A 277 61.76 -27.06 -14.48
N GLU A 278 63.07 -26.89 -14.26
CA GLU A 278 64.06 -26.60 -15.34
C GLU A 278 64.74 -27.89 -15.71
N ILE A 279 64.78 -28.21 -17.01
CA ILE A 279 65.42 -29.41 -17.56
C ILE A 279 66.49 -29.06 -18.60
N PRO A 280 67.66 -29.68 -18.59
CA PRO A 280 68.62 -29.52 -19.67
C PRO A 280 68.20 -30.33 -20.93
N SER A 281 68.81 -30.09 -22.06
CA SER A 281 68.53 -30.73 -23.36
C SER A 281 68.71 -32.27 -23.37
N LEU A 282 69.48 -32.78 -22.41
CA LEU A 282 69.70 -34.21 -22.25
C LEU A 282 68.55 -34.93 -21.52
N ILE A 283 67.55 -34.19 -21.02
CA ILE A 283 66.41 -34.76 -20.28
C ILE A 283 65.12 -34.44 -21.05
N THR A 284 64.29 -35.44 -21.20
CA THR A 284 62.96 -35.31 -21.82
C THR A 284 61.91 -35.68 -20.80
N ILE A 285 60.83 -34.89 -20.77
CA ILE A 285 59.63 -35.20 -19.97
C ILE A 285 58.76 -36.18 -20.74
N LEU A 286 58.46 -37.31 -20.10
CA LEU A 286 57.59 -38.38 -20.64
C LEU A 286 56.13 -38.17 -20.14
N ASN A 287 55.96 -37.75 -18.90
CA ASN A 287 54.67 -37.43 -18.29
C ASN A 287 54.83 -36.25 -17.35
N GLY A 288 53.83 -35.37 -17.36
CA GLY A 288 53.85 -34.12 -16.61
C GLY A 288 54.18 -32.89 -17.50
N SER A 289 54.52 -31.76 -16.89
CA SER A 289 54.85 -30.49 -17.56
C SER A 289 55.96 -29.76 -16.83
N THR A 290 56.70 -28.90 -17.54
CA THR A 290 57.73 -28.03 -16.96
C THR A 290 57.14 -26.96 -16.02
N SER A 291 55.84 -26.69 -16.12
CA SER A 291 55.13 -25.83 -15.20
C SER A 291 53.66 -26.23 -15.13
N THR A 292 53.13 -26.42 -13.92
CA THR A 292 51.72 -26.76 -13.67
C THR A 292 51.26 -26.19 -12.34
N ASP A 293 49.98 -25.77 -12.28
CA ASP A 293 49.35 -25.39 -11.02
C ASP A 293 48.72 -26.58 -10.33
N VAL A 294 49.03 -26.74 -9.06
CA VAL A 294 48.56 -27.85 -8.21
C VAL A 294 47.72 -27.30 -7.09
N GLU A 295 46.51 -27.81 -6.92
CA GLU A 295 45.65 -27.39 -5.79
C GLU A 295 46.27 -27.82 -4.45
N GLU A 296 46.06 -26.97 -3.42
CA GLU A 296 46.56 -27.23 -2.07
C GLU A 296 46.17 -28.64 -1.59
N GLY A 297 47.16 -29.36 -1.11
CA GLY A 297 46.96 -30.72 -0.61
C GLY A 297 46.84 -31.82 -1.68
N LYS A 298 46.87 -31.47 -2.97
CA LYS A 298 46.89 -32.46 -4.06
C LYS A 298 48.31 -32.90 -4.37
N ASP A 299 48.42 -34.06 -4.98
CA ASP A 299 49.67 -34.63 -5.42
C ASP A 299 50.00 -34.13 -6.83
N THR A 300 51.28 -34.08 -7.15
CA THR A 300 51.77 -33.88 -8.52
C THR A 300 52.92 -34.84 -8.79
N GLU A 301 53.10 -35.22 -10.04
CA GLU A 301 54.16 -36.11 -10.47
C GLU A 301 54.79 -35.66 -11.77
N ILE A 302 56.01 -36.04 -11.98
CA ILE A 302 56.73 -35.89 -13.25
C ILE A 302 57.56 -37.12 -13.55
N THR A 303 57.43 -37.59 -14.78
CA THR A 303 58.25 -38.66 -15.29
C THR A 303 59.22 -38.13 -16.34
N MET A 304 60.49 -38.34 -16.14
CA MET A 304 61.57 -37.89 -17.02
C MET A 304 62.50 -38.98 -17.46
N LYS A 305 63.02 -38.87 -18.67
CA LYS A 305 64.02 -39.76 -19.25
C LYS A 305 65.26 -38.93 -19.56
N VAL A 306 66.42 -39.46 -19.14
CA VAL A 306 67.72 -38.95 -19.52
C VAL A 306 68.29 -39.72 -20.71
N GLN A 307 69.12 -39.13 -21.53
CA GLN A 307 69.78 -39.76 -22.65
C GLN A 307 70.67 -40.91 -22.19
N ASP A 308 70.76 -41.94 -23.00
CA ASP A 308 71.61 -43.12 -22.71
C ASP A 308 73.05 -42.71 -22.43
N GLY A 309 73.71 -43.37 -21.42
CA GLY A 309 75.06 -43.04 -20.96
C GLY A 309 75.08 -41.87 -19.94
N TYR A 310 73.93 -41.39 -19.46
CA TYR A 310 73.83 -40.38 -18.42
C TYR A 310 72.94 -40.87 -17.25
N THR A 311 73.25 -40.36 -16.06
CA THR A 311 72.40 -40.46 -14.88
C THR A 311 71.71 -39.13 -14.62
N MET A 312 70.47 -39.14 -14.09
CA MET A 312 69.64 -37.98 -13.80
C MET A 312 69.54 -37.75 -12.28
N SER A 313 69.64 -36.51 -11.85
CA SER A 313 69.29 -36.05 -10.53
C SER A 313 68.33 -34.89 -10.57
N LEU A 314 67.50 -34.74 -9.52
CA LEU A 314 66.54 -33.66 -9.34
C LEU A 314 66.84 -32.93 -8.03
N ASP A 315 67.00 -31.62 -8.10
CA ASP A 315 67.18 -30.73 -6.99
C ASP A 315 65.98 -29.77 -6.91
N CYS A 316 65.24 -29.79 -5.79
CA CYS A 316 64.09 -28.91 -5.55
C CYS A 316 64.27 -28.03 -4.28
N GLY A 317 65.56 -27.80 -3.90
CA GLY A 317 65.89 -27.08 -2.68
C GLY A 317 65.44 -27.86 -1.43
N ASP A 318 64.76 -27.19 -0.52
CA ASP A 318 64.29 -27.79 0.74
C ASP A 318 63.08 -28.72 0.56
N ILE A 319 62.46 -28.78 -0.63
CA ILE A 319 61.28 -29.61 -0.91
C ILE A 319 61.70 -30.88 -1.68
N LEU A 320 61.80 -31.97 -0.96
CA LEU A 320 62.14 -33.25 -1.56
C LEU A 320 60.90 -33.96 -2.15
N PRO A 321 61.01 -34.69 -3.25
CA PRO A 321 59.99 -35.64 -3.69
C PRO A 321 59.57 -36.57 -2.56
N SER A 322 58.29 -36.83 -2.39
CA SER A 322 57.76 -37.76 -1.39
C SER A 322 58.16 -39.20 -1.71
N SER A 323 58.30 -39.48 -3.00
CA SER A 323 58.87 -40.74 -3.50
C SER A 323 59.49 -40.56 -4.87
N THR A 324 60.49 -41.38 -5.17
CA THR A 324 61.11 -41.51 -6.50
C THR A 324 61.06 -43.01 -6.93
N GLU A 325 60.55 -43.22 -8.12
CA GLU A 325 60.47 -44.59 -8.72
C GLU A 325 61.37 -44.67 -9.93
N ASP A 326 62.30 -45.64 -9.92
CA ASP A 326 63.09 -45.96 -11.06
C ASP A 326 62.28 -46.89 -11.97
N ILE A 327 61.83 -46.39 -13.13
CA ILE A 327 61.06 -47.15 -14.11
C ILE A 327 62.01 -48.05 -14.92
N ASP A 328 63.15 -47.50 -15.30
CA ASP A 328 64.29 -48.22 -15.93
C ASP A 328 65.59 -47.45 -15.62
N SER A 329 66.73 -47.87 -16.21
CA SER A 329 68.06 -47.30 -15.98
C SER A 329 68.16 -45.79 -16.35
N THR A 330 67.28 -45.28 -17.22
CA THR A 330 67.27 -43.91 -17.73
C THR A 330 66.06 -43.16 -17.38
N THR A 331 65.00 -43.81 -16.88
CA THR A 331 63.68 -43.19 -16.62
C THR A 331 63.33 -43.20 -15.14
N LYS A 332 63.02 -42.00 -14.61
CA LYS A 332 62.59 -41.83 -13.22
C LYS A 332 61.26 -41.07 -13.13
N LYS A 333 60.45 -41.50 -12.18
CA LYS A 333 59.23 -40.82 -11.80
C LYS A 333 59.39 -40.18 -10.40
N TYR A 334 59.14 -38.93 -10.30
CA TYR A 334 59.17 -38.16 -9.05
C TYR A 334 57.75 -37.76 -8.65
N ILE A 335 57.37 -38.07 -7.41
CA ILE A 335 56.01 -37.80 -6.86
C ILE A 335 56.13 -36.84 -5.69
N PHE A 336 55.35 -35.79 -5.72
CA PHE A 336 55.21 -34.81 -4.64
C PHE A 336 53.78 -34.91 -4.08
N LYS A 337 53.62 -35.35 -2.83
CA LYS A 337 52.32 -35.53 -2.18
C LYS A 337 51.95 -34.32 -1.36
N GLY A 338 50.63 -33.99 -1.38
CA GLY A 338 50.04 -33.00 -0.50
C GLY A 338 50.70 -31.62 -0.63
N VAL A 339 50.86 -31.08 -1.84
CA VAL A 339 51.54 -29.83 -2.14
C VAL A 339 50.95 -28.65 -1.35
N LYS A 340 51.78 -27.95 -0.56
CA LYS A 340 51.36 -26.81 0.30
C LYS A 340 52.18 -25.52 0.05
N SER A 341 53.09 -25.54 -0.91
CA SER A 341 53.90 -24.38 -1.30
C SER A 341 54.34 -24.50 -2.76
N ASN A 342 54.81 -23.42 -3.35
CA ASN A 342 55.43 -23.47 -4.67
C ASN A 342 56.67 -24.38 -4.66
N ILE A 343 56.80 -25.21 -5.68
CA ILE A 343 57.95 -26.12 -5.86
C ILE A 343 58.70 -25.68 -7.12
N SER A 344 59.98 -25.41 -6.95
CA SER A 344 60.86 -25.11 -8.07
C SER A 344 62.03 -26.10 -8.08
N CYS A 345 62.10 -26.85 -9.13
CA CYS A 345 63.12 -27.89 -9.28
C CYS A 345 64.06 -27.63 -10.47
N LYS A 346 65.24 -28.17 -10.37
CA LYS A 346 66.21 -28.18 -11.45
C LYS A 346 66.70 -29.61 -11.66
N ALA A 347 66.45 -30.17 -12.81
CA ALA A 347 67.04 -31.49 -13.20
C ALA A 347 68.43 -31.29 -13.77
N SER A 348 69.29 -32.23 -13.52
CA SER A 348 70.65 -32.28 -14.09
C SER A 348 70.99 -33.68 -14.58
N ALA A 349 71.85 -33.73 -15.61
CA ALA A 349 72.33 -34.96 -16.20
C ALA A 349 73.86 -35.02 -16.01
N LYS A 350 74.40 -36.18 -15.57
CA LYS A 350 75.82 -36.45 -15.44
C LYS A 350 76.18 -37.74 -16.19
N ILE A 351 77.39 -37.82 -16.77
CA ILE A 351 77.84 -39.06 -17.43
C ILE A 351 77.82 -40.18 -16.42
N SER A 352 77.27 -41.34 -16.83
CA SER A 352 77.29 -42.57 -16.00
C SER A 352 78.71 -43.06 -15.90
N GLU A 353 79.16 -43.35 -14.69
CA GLU A 353 80.51 -43.97 -14.44
C GLU A 353 80.51 -45.45 -14.87
#